data_86d73c79c2a97659013211b484a40140
#
_entry.id   86d73c79c2a97659013211b484a40140
#
_cell.length_a   1.000
_cell.length_b   1.000
_cell.length_c   1.000
_cell.angle_alpha   90.00
_cell.angle_beta   90.00
_cell.angle_gamma   90.00
#
_symmetry.space_group_name_H-M   'P 1'
#
loop_
_entity.id
_entity.type
_entity.pdbx_description
1 polymer ?
#
loop_
_entity_poly.entity_id
_entity_poly.type
_entity_poly.pdbx_seq_one_letter_code
_entity_poly.pdbx_strand_id
1 'polypeptide(L)'
;MRKAALILALAAIAAAAFAQKPSQPSWLREAVFYQIYPSSFQDSDGNGIGDIPGITSRLDYIKSLGVTAIWLNPVYVSGWTDGGYDIIDYYQVDPRFGTNSDMVELLRQAHARGIKVVMDLVAGHSSDQSEWFKQSSQAPDMHYSDYYIWPEFVPETSPDPSLLSKFVKTDAPRGPYYIKNFFDTQPALNFGFANPDPAHPWEQAVDAPGPMAMRRELKNIMSFWMDKGVDGFRVDMAASLVKNDVDKSETIKLWKEDFTKWFDAEYPEGVLIAEWFNPAQSLEAGFDLDFFCHDGRYNYSTLFFYGRRGPGGQAPTMPYFDEAGKGGLQTWYDLYKYQYDAAQGKGYVCMPSGNHDFNRLCTEGRTSTAELKVAMTFFLTMPGVPFIYYGDEIGLKQNPAAPPTEGSGGRAGCRIPMLWDGSDNAGFSTAPIDKIYIPQDPDPDRMTVEKAEADPNSLLHYVRSLVRLRTQVKALGADASWRLVSPVDQPYPMVYERKQGNERCYVVINPSGKTAQILLPPEKETPTLIGGSYKNCTYRHTRRGDAIVISPVSAAIYKF
;
A
#
# COMPACT_ATOMS: atom_id res chain seq x y z
N MET A 1 -43.00 -6.37 35.68
CA MET A 1 -42.04 -7.41 35.23
C MET A 1 -42.16 -7.77 33.74
N ARG A 2 -43.34 -7.84 33.12
CA ARG A 2 -43.46 -8.19 31.67
C ARG A 2 -42.95 -7.10 30.71
N LYS A 3 -42.97 -5.80 31.06
CA LYS A 3 -42.48 -4.72 30.21
C LYS A 3 -40.94 -4.58 30.20
N ALA A 4 -40.27 -4.97 31.31
CA ALA A 4 -38.80 -4.95 31.38
C ALA A 4 -38.18 -6.12 30.59
N ALA A 5 -38.86 -7.27 30.53
CA ALA A 5 -38.39 -8.41 29.74
C ALA A 5 -38.49 -8.18 28.20
N LEU A 6 -39.48 -7.36 27.76
CA LEU A 6 -39.67 -7.03 26.34
C LEU A 6 -38.62 -6.01 25.83
N ILE A 7 -38.21 -5.08 26.71
CA ILE A 7 -37.16 -4.09 26.36
C ILE A 7 -35.78 -4.75 26.30
N LEU A 8 -35.50 -5.72 27.16
CA LEU A 8 -34.26 -6.50 27.14
C LEU A 8 -34.20 -7.44 25.92
N ALA A 9 -35.31 -8.00 25.49
CA ALA A 9 -35.39 -8.85 24.30
C ALA A 9 -35.22 -8.02 23.01
N LEU A 10 -35.76 -6.79 22.94
CA LEU A 10 -35.59 -5.88 21.83
C LEU A 10 -34.16 -5.28 21.75
N ALA A 11 -33.52 -5.05 22.89
CA ALA A 11 -32.12 -4.64 22.96
C ALA A 11 -31.16 -5.77 22.53
N ALA A 12 -31.48 -7.04 22.84
CA ALA A 12 -30.70 -8.18 22.40
C ALA A 12 -30.88 -8.49 20.91
N ILE A 13 -32.06 -8.19 20.33
CA ILE A 13 -32.32 -8.35 18.90
C ILE A 13 -31.70 -7.21 18.09
N ALA A 14 -31.63 -5.99 18.63
CA ALA A 14 -30.92 -4.87 17.99
C ALA A 14 -29.39 -5.02 18.03
N ALA A 15 -28.84 -5.75 18.99
CA ALA A 15 -27.40 -6.06 19.04
C ALA A 15 -26.99 -7.20 18.08
N ALA A 16 -27.97 -7.99 17.56
CA ALA A 16 -27.69 -9.10 16.65
C ALA A 16 -27.79 -8.74 15.15
N ALA A 17 -28.03 -7.47 14.81
CA ALA A 17 -28.23 -7.03 13.43
C ALA A 17 -27.03 -6.29 12.82
N PHE A 18 -25.92 -6.15 13.52
CA PHE A 18 -24.65 -5.87 12.88
C PHE A 18 -24.05 -7.21 12.46
N ALA A 19 -24.25 -7.57 11.20
CA ALA A 19 -23.54 -8.68 10.60
C ALA A 19 -22.04 -8.41 10.80
N GLN A 20 -21.42 -9.11 11.75
CA GLN A 20 -19.97 -9.15 11.82
C GLN A 20 -19.47 -9.59 10.45
N LYS A 21 -18.54 -8.81 9.86
CA LYS A 21 -17.73 -9.26 8.74
C LYS A 21 -17.22 -10.68 9.10
N PRO A 22 -17.25 -11.65 8.19
CA PRO A 22 -16.50 -12.88 8.37
C PRO A 22 -15.11 -12.51 8.89
N SER A 23 -14.60 -13.22 9.87
CA SER A 23 -13.32 -12.85 10.52
C SER A 23 -12.25 -12.67 9.48
N GLN A 24 -11.53 -11.54 9.52
CA GLN A 24 -10.35 -11.34 8.68
C GLN A 24 -9.39 -12.52 8.79
N PRO A 25 -8.53 -12.77 7.78
CA PRO A 25 -7.53 -13.82 7.84
C PRO A 25 -6.77 -13.80 9.16
N SER A 26 -6.67 -14.95 9.81
CA SER A 26 -6.19 -15.04 11.21
C SER A 26 -4.77 -14.50 11.40
N TRP A 27 -3.93 -14.62 10.36
CA TRP A 27 -2.54 -14.18 10.35
C TRP A 27 -2.36 -12.67 10.17
N LEU A 28 -3.37 -11.98 9.63
CA LEU A 28 -3.26 -10.59 9.19
C LEU A 28 -2.98 -9.61 10.33
N ARG A 29 -3.55 -9.85 11.52
CA ARG A 29 -3.37 -8.99 12.70
C ARG A 29 -1.92 -8.90 13.19
N GLU A 30 -1.12 -9.91 12.90
CA GLU A 30 0.29 -10.00 13.28
C GLU A 30 1.21 -9.70 12.08
N ALA A 31 0.64 -9.41 10.91
CA ALA A 31 1.41 -9.21 9.70
C ALA A 31 2.24 -7.92 9.74
N VAL A 32 3.41 -8.03 9.17
CA VAL A 32 4.25 -6.94 8.70
C VAL A 32 4.62 -7.28 7.26
N PHE A 33 4.21 -6.43 6.33
CA PHE A 33 4.48 -6.66 4.91
C PHE A 33 5.81 -6.05 4.47
N TYR A 34 6.42 -6.71 3.50
CA TYR A 34 7.57 -6.22 2.76
C TYR A 34 7.21 -6.17 1.28
N GLN A 35 7.14 -4.96 0.72
CA GLN A 35 6.84 -4.78 -0.70
C GLN A 35 8.11 -4.93 -1.54
N ILE A 36 8.04 -5.73 -2.60
CA ILE A 36 9.14 -5.98 -3.54
C ILE A 36 8.74 -5.53 -4.94
N TYR A 37 9.56 -4.68 -5.56
CA TYR A 37 9.54 -4.41 -7.00
C TYR A 37 10.50 -5.39 -7.67
N PRO A 38 10.01 -6.47 -8.33
CA PRO A 38 10.82 -7.60 -8.74
C PRO A 38 12.02 -7.24 -9.58
N SER A 39 11.83 -6.39 -10.61
CA SER A 39 12.92 -5.97 -11.52
C SER A 39 14.15 -5.36 -10.84
N SER A 40 14.02 -4.90 -9.58
CA SER A 40 15.07 -4.17 -8.87
C SER A 40 15.48 -4.80 -7.54
N PHE A 41 15.05 -6.03 -7.23
CA PHE A 41 15.36 -6.63 -5.95
C PHE A 41 16.63 -7.49 -5.98
N GLN A 42 16.66 -8.52 -6.81
CA GLN A 42 17.84 -9.40 -7.01
C GLN A 42 17.76 -10.06 -8.38
N ASP A 43 18.80 -9.92 -9.16
CA ASP A 43 19.03 -10.61 -10.42
C ASP A 43 19.81 -11.90 -10.16
N SER A 44 19.27 -13.05 -10.57
CA SER A 44 19.90 -14.35 -10.36
C SER A 44 20.62 -14.91 -11.60
N ASP A 45 20.25 -14.47 -12.80
CA ASP A 45 20.76 -14.98 -14.07
C ASP A 45 21.78 -14.06 -14.76
N GLY A 46 21.97 -12.84 -14.23
CA GLY A 46 22.96 -11.88 -14.72
C GLY A 46 22.53 -11.13 -15.97
N ASN A 47 21.22 -10.99 -16.19
CA ASN A 47 20.67 -10.24 -17.31
C ASN A 47 20.48 -8.72 -17.03
N GLY A 48 20.64 -8.28 -15.79
CA GLY A 48 20.50 -6.90 -15.33
C GLY A 48 19.13 -6.57 -14.77
N ILE A 49 18.22 -7.51 -14.72
CA ILE A 49 16.84 -7.37 -14.22
C ILE A 49 16.63 -8.37 -13.09
N GLY A 50 16.05 -7.92 -11.97
CA GLY A 50 15.70 -8.82 -10.87
C GLY A 50 14.61 -9.81 -11.26
N ASP A 51 14.61 -10.98 -10.62
CA ASP A 51 13.76 -12.11 -10.98
C ASP A 51 13.24 -12.89 -9.75
N ILE A 52 12.31 -13.83 -9.96
CA ILE A 52 11.71 -14.65 -8.90
C ILE A 52 12.73 -15.57 -8.21
N PRO A 53 13.63 -16.28 -8.92
CA PRO A 53 14.69 -17.04 -8.28
C PRO A 53 15.61 -16.16 -7.42
N GLY A 54 15.90 -14.93 -7.84
CA GLY A 54 16.62 -13.93 -7.07
C GLY A 54 15.89 -13.57 -5.78
N ILE A 55 14.59 -13.28 -5.83
CA ILE A 55 13.77 -13.06 -4.64
C ILE A 55 13.82 -14.26 -3.71
N THR A 56 13.68 -15.47 -4.26
CA THR A 56 13.74 -16.73 -3.52
C THR A 56 15.07 -16.88 -2.75
N SER A 57 16.18 -16.50 -3.37
CA SER A 57 17.52 -16.54 -2.76
C SER A 57 17.68 -15.60 -1.56
N ARG A 58 16.85 -14.57 -1.45
CA ARG A 58 16.89 -13.53 -0.40
C ARG A 58 15.82 -13.73 0.69
N LEU A 59 15.06 -14.81 0.69
CA LEU A 59 14.01 -15.05 1.68
C LEU A 59 14.53 -15.11 3.13
N ASP A 60 15.76 -15.57 3.36
CA ASP A 60 16.35 -15.59 4.71
C ASP A 60 16.66 -14.17 5.21
N TYR A 61 17.09 -13.27 4.33
CA TYR A 61 17.22 -11.85 4.65
C TYR A 61 15.86 -11.25 5.02
N ILE A 62 14.84 -11.46 4.17
CA ILE A 62 13.48 -10.98 4.41
C ILE A 62 12.96 -11.51 5.74
N LYS A 63 13.12 -12.80 6.03
CA LYS A 63 12.76 -13.39 7.33
C LYS A 63 13.48 -12.72 8.49
N SER A 64 14.76 -12.36 8.33
CA SER A 64 15.57 -11.72 9.37
C SER A 64 15.08 -10.34 9.78
N LEU A 65 14.31 -9.66 8.92
CA LEU A 65 13.64 -8.39 9.23
C LEU A 65 12.50 -8.58 10.26
N GLY A 66 12.02 -9.83 10.42
CA GLY A 66 10.84 -10.14 11.22
C GLY A 66 9.52 -9.93 10.48
N VAL A 67 9.55 -9.63 9.18
CA VAL A 67 8.34 -9.54 8.34
C VAL A 67 7.73 -10.92 8.13
N THR A 68 6.42 -10.95 7.94
CA THR A 68 5.61 -12.18 7.86
C THR A 68 4.83 -12.28 6.56
N ALA A 69 4.88 -11.25 5.72
CA ALA A 69 4.24 -11.26 4.42
C ALA A 69 5.04 -10.45 3.40
N ILE A 70 4.98 -10.88 2.13
CA ILE A 70 5.54 -10.18 0.97
C ILE A 70 4.38 -9.71 0.10
N TRP A 71 4.48 -8.50 -0.44
CA TRP A 71 3.70 -8.04 -1.58
C TRP A 71 4.61 -7.90 -2.78
N LEU A 72 4.33 -8.67 -3.85
CA LEU A 72 5.02 -8.59 -5.13
C LEU A 72 4.27 -7.65 -6.08
N ASN A 73 4.95 -6.63 -6.62
CA ASN A 73 4.46 -5.92 -7.80
C ASN A 73 4.30 -6.89 -8.98
N PRO A 74 3.56 -6.52 -10.07
CA PRO A 74 3.18 -7.48 -11.10
C PRO A 74 4.35 -8.27 -11.69
N VAL A 75 4.15 -9.57 -11.82
CA VAL A 75 5.10 -10.51 -12.44
C VAL A 75 4.52 -11.22 -13.67
N TYR A 76 3.33 -10.82 -14.10
CA TYR A 76 2.64 -11.39 -15.27
C TYR A 76 3.33 -10.99 -16.58
N VAL A 77 3.05 -11.74 -17.65
CA VAL A 77 3.46 -11.34 -19.00
C VAL A 77 2.89 -9.97 -19.32
N SER A 78 3.77 -9.01 -19.65
CA SER A 78 3.42 -7.59 -19.80
C SER A 78 3.95 -7.00 -21.11
N GLY A 79 3.33 -5.92 -21.55
CA GLY A 79 3.82 -5.08 -22.65
C GLY A 79 4.92 -4.11 -22.25
N TRP A 80 5.19 -3.97 -20.95
CA TRP A 80 6.24 -3.11 -20.36
C TRP A 80 6.11 -1.62 -20.69
N THR A 81 4.87 -1.16 -20.86
CA THR A 81 4.58 0.28 -21.06
C THR A 81 4.28 1.00 -19.75
N ASP A 82 4.11 0.25 -18.64
CA ASP A 82 3.87 0.77 -17.29
C ASP A 82 4.49 -0.14 -16.21
N GLY A 83 5.77 -0.52 -16.40
CA GLY A 83 6.51 -1.25 -15.37
C GLY A 83 5.88 -2.58 -14.90
N GLY A 84 5.15 -3.25 -15.78
CA GLY A 84 4.50 -4.52 -15.52
C GLY A 84 2.97 -4.45 -15.32
N TYR A 85 2.38 -3.23 -15.25
CA TYR A 85 0.93 -3.07 -15.02
C TYR A 85 0.07 -3.18 -16.29
N ASP A 86 0.64 -3.24 -17.47
CA ASP A 86 -0.05 -3.48 -18.75
C ASP A 86 -0.01 -4.97 -19.09
N ILE A 87 -0.94 -5.75 -18.52
CA ILE A 87 -0.92 -7.21 -18.54
C ILE A 87 -1.33 -7.75 -19.92
N ILE A 88 -0.49 -8.61 -20.50
CA ILE A 88 -0.79 -9.38 -21.73
C ILE A 88 -1.45 -10.72 -21.38
N ASP A 89 -0.91 -11.45 -20.40
CA ASP A 89 -1.42 -12.76 -19.98
C ASP A 89 -1.40 -12.85 -18.43
N TYR A 90 -2.57 -12.96 -17.84
CA TYR A 90 -2.76 -13.06 -16.38
C TYR A 90 -2.42 -14.43 -15.80
N TYR A 91 -2.23 -15.45 -16.64
CA TYR A 91 -2.04 -16.84 -16.21
C TYR A 91 -0.57 -17.29 -16.28
N GLN A 92 0.32 -16.41 -16.75
CA GLN A 92 1.73 -16.73 -16.90
C GLN A 92 2.63 -15.67 -16.25
N VAL A 93 3.66 -16.16 -15.57
CA VAL A 93 4.81 -15.32 -15.16
C VAL A 93 5.55 -14.88 -16.42
N ASP A 94 5.92 -13.61 -16.50
CA ASP A 94 6.73 -13.07 -17.59
C ASP A 94 8.09 -13.77 -17.63
N PRO A 95 8.54 -14.22 -18.81
CA PRO A 95 9.87 -14.83 -18.96
C PRO A 95 11.04 -14.00 -18.41
N ARG A 96 10.86 -12.68 -18.29
CA ARG A 96 11.80 -11.76 -17.63
C ARG A 96 12.05 -12.15 -16.16
N PHE A 97 11.02 -12.66 -15.49
CA PHE A 97 11.07 -13.00 -14.06
C PHE A 97 11.20 -14.50 -13.79
N GLY A 98 11.10 -15.34 -14.83
CA GLY A 98 11.13 -16.79 -14.70
C GLY A 98 9.87 -17.46 -15.23
N THR A 99 9.37 -18.43 -14.50
CA THR A 99 8.23 -19.28 -14.90
C THR A 99 7.19 -19.42 -13.79
N ASN A 100 6.00 -19.96 -14.12
CA ASN A 100 5.02 -20.34 -13.10
C ASN A 100 5.59 -21.36 -12.08
N SER A 101 6.55 -22.19 -12.48
CA SER A 101 7.21 -23.14 -11.57
C SER A 101 8.12 -22.41 -10.58
N ASP A 102 8.82 -21.36 -11.00
CA ASP A 102 9.63 -20.52 -10.11
C ASP A 102 8.76 -19.78 -9.10
N MET A 103 7.56 -19.34 -9.51
CA MET A 103 6.60 -18.74 -8.59
C MET A 103 6.11 -19.76 -7.55
N VAL A 104 5.77 -20.98 -7.96
CA VAL A 104 5.38 -22.05 -7.02
C VAL A 104 6.52 -22.37 -6.04
N GLU A 105 7.76 -22.38 -6.51
CA GLU A 105 8.93 -22.60 -5.64
C GLU A 105 9.14 -21.44 -4.66
N LEU A 106 8.97 -20.18 -5.09
CA LEU A 106 9.00 -19.02 -4.21
C LEU A 106 7.93 -19.15 -3.10
N LEU A 107 6.69 -19.47 -3.46
CA LEU A 107 5.59 -19.68 -2.51
C LEU A 107 5.93 -20.77 -1.49
N ARG A 108 6.40 -21.93 -1.96
CA ARG A 108 6.80 -23.04 -1.10
C ARG A 108 7.92 -22.65 -0.12
N GLN A 109 8.93 -21.95 -0.60
CA GLN A 109 10.08 -21.50 0.20
C GLN A 109 9.68 -20.40 1.22
N ALA A 110 8.83 -19.48 0.81
CA ALA A 110 8.29 -18.43 1.68
C ALA A 110 7.43 -19.05 2.81
N HIS A 111 6.51 -19.93 2.48
CA HIS A 111 5.67 -20.64 3.45
C HIS A 111 6.47 -21.48 4.43
N ALA A 112 7.53 -22.17 3.96
CA ALA A 112 8.43 -22.92 4.84
C ALA A 112 9.12 -22.01 5.90
N ARG A 113 9.21 -20.71 5.64
CA ARG A 113 9.73 -19.70 6.56
C ARG A 113 8.64 -18.96 7.35
N GLY A 114 7.37 -19.32 7.15
CA GLY A 114 6.21 -18.62 7.74
C GLY A 114 5.99 -17.23 7.15
N ILE A 115 6.32 -17.04 5.88
CA ILE A 115 6.10 -15.80 5.12
C ILE A 115 4.96 -16.04 4.13
N LYS A 116 3.92 -15.21 4.20
CA LYS A 116 2.82 -15.15 3.24
C LYS A 116 3.23 -14.37 1.98
N VAL A 117 2.63 -14.67 0.83
CA VAL A 117 2.94 -13.99 -0.44
C VAL A 117 1.66 -13.50 -1.09
N VAL A 118 1.57 -12.20 -1.29
CA VAL A 118 0.46 -11.51 -1.95
C VAL A 118 0.95 -10.99 -3.30
N MET A 119 0.17 -11.23 -4.36
CA MET A 119 0.44 -10.73 -5.70
C MET A 119 -0.33 -9.44 -5.97
N ASP A 120 0.15 -8.66 -6.94
CA ASP A 120 -0.64 -7.56 -7.50
C ASP A 120 -1.72 -8.11 -8.45
N LEU A 121 -2.96 -7.63 -8.38
CA LEU A 121 -4.06 -7.96 -9.28
C LEU A 121 -4.47 -6.71 -10.04
N VAL A 122 -4.14 -6.62 -11.32
CA VAL A 122 -4.56 -5.51 -12.18
C VAL A 122 -5.98 -5.77 -12.66
N ALA A 123 -6.97 -5.34 -11.88
CA ALA A 123 -8.36 -5.70 -12.10
C ALA A 123 -9.08 -4.82 -13.15
N GLY A 124 -8.60 -3.59 -13.37
CA GLY A 124 -9.33 -2.56 -14.12
C GLY A 124 -8.97 -2.44 -15.60
N HIS A 125 -7.88 -3.05 -16.06
CA HIS A 125 -7.39 -2.93 -17.45
C HIS A 125 -6.45 -4.08 -17.80
N SER A 126 -6.18 -4.25 -19.10
CA SER A 126 -5.11 -5.11 -19.61
C SER A 126 -4.20 -4.31 -20.56
N SER A 127 -3.19 -4.93 -21.14
CA SER A 127 -2.44 -4.36 -22.26
C SER A 127 -3.28 -4.35 -23.54
N ASP A 128 -3.09 -3.35 -24.41
CA ASP A 128 -3.56 -3.36 -25.79
C ASP A 128 -2.88 -4.47 -26.64
N GLN A 129 -1.80 -5.06 -26.13
CA GLN A 129 -1.13 -6.20 -26.74
C GLN A 129 -1.70 -7.55 -26.29
N SER A 130 -2.66 -7.58 -25.35
CA SER A 130 -3.30 -8.83 -24.92
C SER A 130 -4.10 -9.47 -26.07
N GLU A 131 -4.18 -10.79 -26.08
CA GLU A 131 -4.99 -11.51 -27.05
C GLU A 131 -6.48 -11.13 -26.93
N TRP A 132 -6.95 -10.84 -25.72
CA TRP A 132 -8.30 -10.38 -25.47
C TRP A 132 -8.62 -9.07 -26.21
N PHE A 133 -7.72 -8.06 -26.09
CA PHE A 133 -7.94 -6.78 -26.76
C PHE A 133 -7.78 -6.90 -28.27
N LYS A 134 -6.79 -7.65 -28.76
CA LYS A 134 -6.58 -7.88 -30.20
C LYS A 134 -7.81 -8.49 -30.85
N GLN A 135 -8.41 -9.52 -30.25
CA GLN A 135 -9.64 -10.12 -30.77
C GLN A 135 -10.83 -9.13 -30.66
N SER A 136 -11.01 -8.50 -29.50
CA SER A 136 -12.09 -7.52 -29.27
C SER A 136 -12.05 -6.37 -30.28
N SER A 137 -10.86 -5.97 -30.73
CA SER A 137 -10.65 -4.86 -31.69
C SER A 137 -11.07 -5.20 -33.13
N GLN A 138 -11.35 -6.48 -33.44
CA GLN A 138 -11.68 -6.90 -34.81
C GLN A 138 -13.18 -6.78 -35.12
N ALA A 139 -14.04 -7.34 -34.27
CA ALA A 139 -15.47 -7.39 -34.53
C ALA A 139 -16.30 -7.58 -33.25
N PRO A 140 -17.62 -7.23 -33.27
CA PRO A 140 -18.48 -7.36 -32.10
C PRO A 140 -18.86 -8.81 -31.72
N ASP A 141 -18.65 -9.77 -32.60
CA ASP A 141 -19.02 -11.17 -32.42
C ASP A 141 -17.81 -12.08 -32.05
N MET A 142 -16.65 -11.50 -31.77
CA MET A 142 -15.49 -12.22 -31.27
C MET A 142 -15.67 -12.61 -29.80
N HIS A 143 -14.97 -13.68 -29.36
CA HIS A 143 -15.11 -14.24 -28.01
C HIS A 143 -14.90 -13.21 -26.89
N TYR A 144 -13.94 -12.29 -27.06
CA TYR A 144 -13.60 -11.26 -26.05
C TYR A 144 -14.17 -9.88 -26.35
N SER A 145 -15.12 -9.77 -27.31
CA SER A 145 -15.61 -8.46 -27.78
C SER A 145 -16.14 -7.58 -26.66
N ASP A 146 -16.87 -8.15 -25.72
CA ASP A 146 -17.49 -7.44 -24.61
C ASP A 146 -16.61 -7.32 -23.36
N TYR A 147 -15.36 -7.80 -23.42
CA TYR A 147 -14.38 -7.59 -22.34
C TYR A 147 -13.90 -6.13 -22.28
N TYR A 148 -14.12 -5.36 -23.36
CA TYR A 148 -13.74 -3.96 -23.48
C TYR A 148 -14.91 -3.09 -23.92
N ILE A 149 -14.74 -1.77 -23.78
CA ILE A 149 -15.78 -0.78 -24.07
C ILE A 149 -15.39 -0.03 -25.35
N TRP A 150 -16.26 -0.08 -26.37
CA TRP A 150 -16.03 0.47 -27.72
C TRP A 150 -17.03 1.57 -28.06
N PRO A 151 -16.78 2.85 -27.67
CA PRO A 151 -17.63 3.98 -28.00
C PRO A 151 -17.60 4.33 -29.50
N GLU A 152 -18.76 4.75 -30.04
CA GLU A 152 -18.85 5.27 -31.40
C GLU A 152 -18.41 6.73 -31.52
N PHE A 153 -18.55 7.50 -30.45
CA PHE A 153 -18.14 8.91 -30.35
C PHE A 153 -17.81 9.27 -28.90
N VAL A 154 -17.19 10.44 -28.71
CA VAL A 154 -16.96 11.02 -27.39
C VAL A 154 -18.16 11.89 -27.02
N PRO A 155 -18.90 11.61 -25.93
CA PRO A 155 -20.02 12.43 -25.47
C PRO A 155 -19.58 13.86 -25.15
N GLU A 156 -20.48 14.84 -25.32
CA GLU A 156 -20.20 16.23 -24.92
C GLU A 156 -20.09 16.39 -23.40
N THR A 157 -20.82 15.58 -22.66
CA THR A 157 -20.85 15.59 -21.19
C THR A 157 -20.85 14.17 -20.63
N SER A 158 -20.42 14.03 -19.37
CA SER A 158 -20.49 12.77 -18.62
C SER A 158 -20.82 13.07 -17.15
N PRO A 159 -21.58 12.21 -16.46
CA PRO A 159 -21.76 12.28 -15.01
C PRO A 159 -20.42 12.30 -14.26
N ASP A 160 -19.44 11.54 -14.72
CA ASP A 160 -18.04 11.65 -14.32
C ASP A 160 -17.23 12.36 -15.40
N PRO A 161 -16.94 13.67 -15.25
CA PRO A 161 -16.18 14.42 -16.26
C PRO A 161 -14.78 13.83 -16.54
N SER A 162 -14.19 13.09 -15.59
CA SER A 162 -12.89 12.45 -15.77
C SER A 162 -12.92 11.37 -16.85
N LEU A 163 -14.07 10.74 -17.06
CA LEU A 163 -14.26 9.72 -18.10
C LEU A 163 -14.04 10.27 -19.50
N LEU A 164 -14.38 11.55 -19.77
CA LEU A 164 -14.19 12.16 -21.11
C LEU A 164 -12.73 12.15 -21.55
N SER A 165 -11.79 12.18 -20.63
CA SER A 165 -10.35 12.09 -20.93
C SER A 165 -9.85 10.64 -21.15
N LYS A 166 -10.74 9.65 -21.02
CA LYS A 166 -10.40 8.22 -21.14
C LYS A 166 -10.69 7.63 -22.52
N PHE A 167 -11.31 8.39 -23.44
CA PHE A 167 -11.58 7.94 -24.79
C PHE A 167 -10.29 8.00 -25.62
N VAL A 168 -9.86 6.87 -26.14
CA VAL A 168 -8.69 6.74 -27.00
C VAL A 168 -9.13 6.49 -28.43
N LYS A 169 -8.75 7.38 -29.35
CA LYS A 169 -9.05 7.23 -30.78
C LYS A 169 -8.22 6.10 -31.38
N THR A 170 -8.83 5.29 -32.24
CA THR A 170 -8.19 4.16 -32.90
C THR A 170 -8.74 3.96 -34.31
N ASP A 171 -7.97 3.27 -35.16
CA ASP A 171 -8.39 2.80 -36.48
C ASP A 171 -8.78 1.32 -36.46
N ALA A 172 -9.06 0.75 -35.30
CA ALA A 172 -9.47 -0.64 -35.16
C ALA A 172 -10.80 -0.91 -35.91
N PRO A 173 -10.95 -2.08 -36.56
CA PRO A 173 -12.20 -2.45 -37.25
C PRO A 173 -13.45 -2.40 -36.37
N ARG A 174 -13.29 -2.64 -35.07
CA ARG A 174 -14.37 -2.70 -34.07
C ARG A 174 -15.05 -1.34 -33.84
N GLY A 175 -14.31 -0.24 -33.90
CA GLY A 175 -14.86 1.10 -33.67
C GLY A 175 -13.82 2.19 -33.55
N PRO A 176 -14.24 3.47 -33.62
CA PRO A 176 -13.31 4.61 -33.65
C PRO A 176 -12.68 4.95 -32.29
N TYR A 177 -13.22 4.41 -31.18
CA TYR A 177 -12.70 4.66 -29.84
C TYR A 177 -12.79 3.41 -28.98
N TYR A 178 -11.86 3.34 -27.99
CA TYR A 178 -12.02 2.50 -26.80
C TYR A 178 -11.82 3.34 -25.54
N ILE A 179 -12.23 2.83 -24.39
CA ILE A 179 -12.00 3.48 -23.09
C ILE A 179 -10.75 2.89 -22.46
N LYS A 180 -9.81 3.76 -22.06
CA LYS A 180 -8.63 3.38 -21.24
C LYS A 180 -8.92 3.48 -19.76
N ASN A 181 -8.15 2.76 -18.93
CA ASN A 181 -8.18 2.94 -17.49
C ASN A 181 -7.14 3.97 -17.01
N PHE A 182 -5.89 3.84 -17.41
CA PHE A 182 -4.80 4.75 -17.02
C PHE A 182 -4.05 5.27 -18.25
N PHE A 183 -3.10 4.52 -18.83
CA PHE A 183 -2.42 4.91 -20.09
C PHE A 183 -3.23 4.51 -21.34
N ASP A 184 -2.90 5.11 -22.48
CA ASP A 184 -3.54 4.77 -23.76
C ASP A 184 -3.36 3.28 -24.11
N THR A 185 -2.24 2.67 -23.75
CA THR A 185 -1.93 1.25 -23.92
C THR A 185 -2.65 0.32 -22.93
N GLN A 186 -3.50 0.88 -22.05
CA GLN A 186 -4.21 0.13 -21.00
C GLN A 186 -5.73 0.22 -21.18
N PRO A 187 -6.31 -0.49 -22.17
CA PRO A 187 -7.75 -0.53 -22.38
C PRO A 187 -8.47 -1.06 -21.13
N ALA A 188 -9.51 -0.34 -20.74
CA ALA A 188 -10.31 -0.67 -19.56
C ALA A 188 -11.10 -1.95 -19.78
N LEU A 189 -11.03 -2.86 -18.82
CA LEU A 189 -11.90 -4.04 -18.75
C LEU A 189 -13.35 -3.60 -18.41
N ASN A 190 -14.31 -4.26 -19.02
CA ASN A 190 -15.72 -3.88 -18.97
C ASN A 190 -16.42 -4.45 -17.73
N PHE A 191 -16.55 -3.63 -16.70
CA PHE A 191 -17.40 -3.93 -15.53
C PHE A 191 -18.75 -3.18 -15.55
N GLY A 192 -19.04 -2.51 -16.66
CA GLY A 192 -20.30 -1.78 -16.89
C GLY A 192 -20.27 -0.34 -16.40
N PHE A 193 -21.41 0.29 -16.50
CA PHE A 193 -21.69 1.67 -16.13
C PHE A 193 -22.71 1.71 -14.99
N ALA A 194 -22.53 2.64 -14.04
CA ALA A 194 -23.45 2.81 -12.92
C ALA A 194 -24.85 3.26 -13.39
N ASN A 195 -24.88 4.16 -14.36
CA ASN A 195 -26.11 4.70 -14.94
C ASN A 195 -25.93 4.78 -16.46
N PRO A 196 -26.19 3.69 -17.19
CA PRO A 196 -26.06 3.67 -18.65
C PRO A 196 -27.02 4.66 -19.32
N ASP A 197 -26.53 5.45 -20.28
CA ASP A 197 -27.37 6.30 -21.12
C ASP A 197 -27.95 5.45 -22.29
N PRO A 198 -29.28 5.36 -22.45
CA PRO A 198 -29.88 4.64 -23.56
C PRO A 198 -29.48 5.15 -24.95
N ALA A 199 -28.98 6.39 -25.05
CA ALA A 199 -28.44 6.96 -26.29
C ALA A 199 -27.03 6.45 -26.62
N HIS A 200 -26.38 5.75 -25.68
CA HIS A 200 -25.02 5.23 -25.79
C HIS A 200 -25.03 3.69 -25.76
N PRO A 201 -25.20 2.99 -26.88
CA PRO A 201 -25.34 1.51 -26.90
C PRO A 201 -24.15 0.76 -26.33
N TRP A 202 -22.96 1.39 -26.23
CA TRP A 202 -21.77 0.82 -25.63
C TRP A 202 -21.74 0.89 -24.08
N GLU A 203 -22.65 1.67 -23.48
CA GLU A 203 -22.77 1.76 -22.02
C GLU A 203 -23.62 0.58 -21.51
N GLN A 204 -22.96 -0.55 -21.29
CA GLN A 204 -23.62 -1.73 -20.72
C GLN A 204 -23.89 -1.53 -19.23
N ALA A 205 -25.06 -1.96 -18.75
CA ALA A 205 -25.33 -2.02 -17.31
C ALA A 205 -24.40 -3.02 -16.61
N VAL A 206 -24.18 -2.83 -15.32
CA VAL A 206 -23.26 -3.68 -14.52
C VAL A 206 -23.64 -5.17 -14.52
N ASP A 207 -24.90 -5.52 -14.76
CA ASP A 207 -25.44 -6.89 -14.84
C ASP A 207 -25.61 -7.41 -16.28
N ALA A 208 -25.17 -6.64 -17.27
CA ALA A 208 -25.21 -7.08 -18.67
C ALA A 208 -24.25 -8.25 -18.94
N PRO A 209 -24.45 -9.03 -20.01
CA PRO A 209 -23.64 -10.22 -20.31
C PRO A 209 -22.12 -9.99 -20.36
N GLY A 210 -21.66 -8.87 -20.96
CA GLY A 210 -20.25 -8.52 -21.07
C GLY A 210 -19.61 -8.28 -19.70
N PRO A 211 -20.09 -7.33 -18.88
CA PRO A 211 -19.62 -7.14 -17.50
C PRO A 211 -19.67 -8.41 -16.66
N MET A 212 -20.72 -9.22 -16.80
CA MET A 212 -20.81 -10.50 -16.08
C MET A 212 -19.78 -11.53 -16.56
N ALA A 213 -19.40 -11.53 -17.84
CA ALA A 213 -18.33 -12.38 -18.35
C ALA A 213 -16.99 -11.94 -17.77
N MET A 214 -16.72 -10.63 -17.73
CA MET A 214 -15.48 -10.09 -17.15
C MET A 214 -15.34 -10.39 -15.64
N ARG A 215 -16.45 -10.34 -14.90
CA ARG A 215 -16.44 -10.73 -13.47
C ARG A 215 -16.04 -12.20 -13.27
N ARG A 216 -16.59 -13.10 -14.12
CA ARG A 216 -16.19 -14.51 -14.07
C ARG A 216 -14.72 -14.70 -14.37
N GLU A 217 -14.21 -13.98 -15.37
CA GLU A 217 -12.81 -14.06 -15.74
C GLU A 217 -11.88 -13.56 -14.63
N LEU A 218 -12.23 -12.45 -13.98
CA LEU A 218 -11.44 -11.96 -12.85
C LEU A 218 -11.40 -12.98 -11.69
N LYS A 219 -12.53 -13.67 -11.42
CA LYS A 219 -12.57 -14.77 -10.43
C LYS A 219 -11.70 -15.95 -10.88
N ASN A 220 -11.69 -16.30 -12.16
CA ASN A 220 -10.84 -17.37 -12.69
C ASN A 220 -9.34 -17.04 -12.47
N ILE A 221 -8.94 -15.79 -12.74
CA ILE A 221 -7.56 -15.32 -12.50
C ILE A 221 -7.20 -15.46 -11.02
N MET A 222 -8.08 -14.98 -10.13
CA MET A 222 -7.85 -15.07 -8.69
C MET A 222 -7.73 -16.54 -8.25
N SER A 223 -8.66 -17.40 -8.66
CA SER A 223 -8.62 -18.83 -8.32
C SER A 223 -7.35 -19.50 -8.83
N PHE A 224 -6.94 -19.22 -10.06
CA PHE A 224 -5.74 -19.82 -10.64
C PHE A 224 -4.47 -19.60 -9.79
N TRP A 225 -4.30 -18.41 -9.24
CA TRP A 225 -3.13 -18.10 -8.42
C TRP A 225 -3.30 -18.53 -6.96
N MET A 226 -4.51 -18.43 -6.40
CA MET A 226 -4.81 -18.95 -5.07
C MET A 226 -4.59 -20.47 -5.01
N ASP A 227 -4.99 -21.21 -6.04
CA ASP A 227 -4.80 -22.67 -6.13
C ASP A 227 -3.32 -23.07 -6.25
N LYS A 228 -2.44 -22.13 -6.68
CA LYS A 228 -0.99 -22.31 -6.66
C LYS A 228 -0.34 -21.97 -5.32
N GLY A 229 -1.11 -21.42 -4.38
CA GLY A 229 -0.65 -21.13 -3.03
C GLY A 229 -0.36 -19.65 -2.75
N VAL A 230 -0.80 -18.71 -3.60
CA VAL A 230 -0.81 -17.28 -3.29
C VAL A 230 -1.73 -17.02 -2.10
N ASP A 231 -1.37 -16.11 -1.21
CA ASP A 231 -2.11 -15.83 0.02
C ASP A 231 -3.07 -14.65 -0.11
N GLY A 232 -3.24 -14.10 -1.30
CA GLY A 232 -4.14 -13.01 -1.59
C GLY A 232 -3.62 -12.01 -2.62
N PHE A 233 -4.31 -10.88 -2.73
CA PHE A 233 -4.02 -9.89 -3.76
C PHE A 233 -4.03 -8.46 -3.23
N ARG A 234 -3.09 -7.64 -3.72
CA ARG A 234 -3.25 -6.18 -3.76
C ARG A 234 -3.92 -5.84 -5.09
N VAL A 235 -5.08 -5.21 -5.01
CA VAL A 235 -5.90 -4.90 -6.18
C VAL A 235 -5.60 -3.50 -6.68
N ASP A 236 -4.99 -3.43 -7.85
CA ASP A 236 -4.65 -2.20 -8.54
C ASP A 236 -5.90 -1.41 -8.93
N MET A 237 -5.89 -0.09 -8.68
CA MET A 237 -6.96 0.84 -9.03
C MET A 237 -8.38 0.31 -8.71
N ALA A 238 -8.58 -0.34 -7.58
CA ALA A 238 -9.80 -1.05 -7.22
C ALA A 238 -11.08 -0.18 -7.32
N ALA A 239 -10.95 1.14 -7.17
CA ALA A 239 -12.05 2.11 -7.29
C ALA A 239 -12.51 2.38 -8.74
N SER A 240 -11.81 1.88 -9.76
CA SER A 240 -11.98 2.30 -11.18
C SER A 240 -12.87 1.39 -12.03
N LEU A 241 -13.38 0.28 -11.45
CA LEU A 241 -14.03 -0.77 -12.24
C LEU A 241 -15.28 -0.29 -12.97
N VAL A 242 -16.28 0.20 -12.23
CA VAL A 242 -17.54 0.67 -12.82
C VAL A 242 -17.37 2.09 -13.36
N LYS A 243 -17.86 2.35 -14.58
CA LYS A 243 -17.76 3.66 -15.23
C LYS A 243 -18.95 4.56 -14.85
N ASN A 244 -18.76 5.87 -14.91
CA ASN A 244 -19.76 6.88 -14.49
C ASN A 244 -20.26 6.69 -13.04
N ASP A 245 -19.44 6.10 -12.18
CA ASP A 245 -19.73 5.82 -10.77
C ASP A 245 -19.04 6.88 -9.89
N VAL A 246 -19.60 8.07 -9.80
CA VAL A 246 -19.00 9.25 -9.18
C VAL A 246 -18.77 9.05 -7.68
N ASP A 247 -19.78 8.53 -6.97
CA ASP A 247 -19.76 8.29 -5.52
C ASP A 247 -19.22 6.90 -5.13
N LYS A 248 -18.88 6.08 -6.13
CA LYS A 248 -18.39 4.70 -6.00
C LYS A 248 -19.41 3.70 -5.44
N SER A 249 -20.69 4.04 -5.39
CA SER A 249 -21.73 3.17 -4.83
C SER A 249 -21.86 1.83 -5.57
N GLU A 250 -21.85 1.83 -6.90
CA GLU A 250 -21.93 0.59 -7.70
C GLU A 250 -20.61 -0.20 -7.64
N THR A 251 -19.46 0.46 -7.60
CA THR A 251 -18.16 -0.21 -7.43
C THR A 251 -18.07 -0.87 -6.05
N ILE A 252 -18.52 -0.18 -4.99
CA ILE A 252 -18.59 -0.74 -3.62
C ILE A 252 -19.50 -1.97 -3.61
N LYS A 253 -20.69 -1.86 -4.19
CA LYS A 253 -21.64 -2.96 -4.28
C LYS A 253 -21.08 -4.14 -5.08
N LEU A 254 -20.44 -3.87 -6.22
CA LEU A 254 -19.80 -4.88 -7.05
C LEU A 254 -18.75 -5.68 -6.27
N TRP A 255 -17.83 -5.00 -5.58
CA TRP A 255 -16.83 -5.67 -4.77
C TRP A 255 -17.49 -6.47 -3.64
N LYS A 256 -18.35 -5.83 -2.86
CA LYS A 256 -18.96 -6.42 -1.65
C LYS A 256 -19.83 -7.66 -1.94
N GLU A 257 -20.68 -7.59 -2.96
CA GLU A 257 -21.68 -8.62 -3.21
C GLU A 257 -21.18 -9.75 -4.11
N ASP A 258 -20.22 -9.43 -5.00
CA ASP A 258 -19.77 -10.39 -6.00
C ASP A 258 -18.34 -10.91 -5.74
N PHE A 259 -17.37 -10.03 -5.48
CA PHE A 259 -15.98 -10.46 -5.36
C PHE A 259 -15.58 -10.82 -3.92
N THR A 260 -15.68 -9.89 -2.97
CA THR A 260 -15.13 -10.12 -1.62
C THR A 260 -15.92 -11.19 -0.89
N LYS A 261 -17.24 -11.19 -0.99
CA LYS A 261 -18.09 -12.25 -0.40
C LYS A 261 -17.77 -13.64 -0.97
N TRP A 262 -17.53 -13.74 -2.29
CA TRP A 262 -17.13 -14.98 -2.92
C TRP A 262 -15.72 -15.39 -2.48
N PHE A 263 -14.78 -14.44 -2.47
CA PHE A 263 -13.39 -14.69 -2.10
C PHE A 263 -13.25 -15.17 -0.66
N ASP A 264 -13.94 -14.52 0.28
CA ASP A 264 -13.95 -14.91 1.70
C ASP A 264 -14.53 -16.32 1.91
N ALA A 265 -15.50 -16.72 1.09
CA ALA A 265 -16.12 -18.04 1.19
C ALA A 265 -15.21 -19.16 0.63
N GLU A 266 -14.53 -18.90 -0.49
CA GLU A 266 -13.66 -19.89 -1.15
C GLU A 266 -12.26 -19.92 -0.51
N TYR A 267 -11.74 -18.76 -0.06
CA TYR A 267 -10.38 -18.58 0.45
C TYR A 267 -10.37 -17.84 1.80
N PRO A 268 -10.89 -18.44 2.88
CA PRO A 268 -11.10 -17.74 4.18
C PRO A 268 -9.81 -17.21 4.83
N GLU A 269 -8.65 -17.72 4.47
CA GLU A 269 -7.33 -17.21 4.91
C GLU A 269 -6.65 -16.35 3.83
N GLY A 270 -7.32 -16.06 2.71
CA GLY A 270 -6.87 -15.15 1.68
C GLY A 270 -7.11 -13.69 2.08
N VAL A 271 -6.26 -12.77 1.60
CA VAL A 271 -6.37 -11.34 1.87
C VAL A 271 -6.61 -10.53 0.60
N LEU A 272 -7.49 -9.53 0.68
CA LEU A 272 -7.68 -8.52 -0.36
C LEU A 272 -7.26 -7.14 0.15
N ILE A 273 -6.27 -6.55 -0.50
CA ILE A 273 -5.70 -5.24 -0.19
C ILE A 273 -6.11 -4.27 -1.30
N ALA A 274 -6.82 -3.21 -0.97
CA ALA A 274 -7.22 -2.23 -1.98
C ALA A 274 -6.11 -1.22 -2.27
N GLU A 275 -5.96 -0.87 -3.54
CA GLU A 275 -5.47 0.44 -3.91
C GLU A 275 -6.67 1.31 -4.26
N TRP A 276 -7.21 1.96 -3.25
CA TRP A 276 -8.36 2.86 -3.39
C TRP A 276 -8.06 4.25 -2.82
N PHE A 277 -7.15 4.28 -1.83
CA PHE A 277 -6.77 5.47 -1.06
C PHE A 277 -7.93 6.12 -0.30
N ASN A 278 -9.00 5.38 -0.12
CA ASN A 278 -10.16 5.76 0.68
C ASN A 278 -10.65 4.57 1.51
N PRO A 279 -9.97 4.25 2.63
CA PRO A 279 -10.33 3.12 3.49
C PRO A 279 -11.79 3.08 3.92
N ALA A 280 -12.44 4.24 4.10
CA ALA A 280 -13.87 4.29 4.43
C ALA A 280 -14.75 3.61 3.37
N GLN A 281 -14.38 3.75 2.08
CA GLN A 281 -15.12 3.13 0.96
C GLN A 281 -14.66 1.70 0.68
N SER A 282 -13.36 1.46 0.61
CA SER A 282 -12.82 0.13 0.26
C SER A 282 -13.14 -0.92 1.32
N LEU A 283 -13.07 -0.57 2.61
CA LEU A 283 -13.44 -1.49 3.69
C LEU A 283 -14.96 -1.72 3.75
N GLU A 284 -15.78 -0.74 3.34
CA GLU A 284 -17.21 -0.96 3.13
C GLU A 284 -17.48 -1.91 1.95
N ALA A 285 -16.62 -1.88 0.93
CA ALA A 285 -16.63 -2.81 -0.20
C ALA A 285 -16.16 -4.23 0.16
N GLY A 286 -15.69 -4.45 1.39
CA GLY A 286 -15.30 -5.76 1.92
C GLY A 286 -13.82 -6.08 1.84
N PHE A 287 -12.96 -5.16 1.40
CA PHE A 287 -11.51 -5.36 1.48
C PHE A 287 -11.04 -5.46 2.93
N ASP A 288 -9.93 -6.15 3.16
CA ASP A 288 -9.32 -6.31 4.49
C ASP A 288 -8.50 -5.11 4.90
N LEU A 289 -7.81 -4.50 3.92
CA LEU A 289 -6.92 -3.36 4.11
C LEU A 289 -7.03 -2.39 2.94
N ASP A 290 -6.73 -1.12 3.23
CA ASP A 290 -6.46 -0.11 2.20
C ASP A 290 -5.35 0.84 2.66
N PHE A 291 -4.67 1.45 1.71
CA PHE A 291 -3.61 2.39 1.97
C PHE A 291 -4.13 3.79 2.22
N PHE A 292 -3.71 4.38 3.32
CA PHE A 292 -3.78 5.81 3.55
C PHE A 292 -2.45 6.44 3.12
N CYS A 293 -2.29 6.62 1.83
CA CYS A 293 -1.08 7.14 1.25
C CYS A 293 -1.34 8.20 0.18
N HIS A 294 -0.51 8.31 -0.81
CA HIS A 294 -0.51 9.38 -1.78
C HIS A 294 -1.62 9.24 -2.83
N ASP A 295 -2.67 10.07 -2.75
CA ASP A 295 -3.67 10.27 -3.81
C ASP A 295 -3.65 11.69 -4.40
N GLY A 296 -2.63 12.48 -4.10
CA GLY A 296 -2.53 13.86 -4.52
C GLY A 296 -3.30 14.86 -3.63
N ARG A 297 -4.00 14.43 -2.59
CA ARG A 297 -4.95 15.25 -1.81
C ARG A 297 -4.68 15.35 -0.32
N TYR A 298 -3.44 15.55 0.14
CA TYR A 298 -3.19 15.94 1.54
C TYR A 298 -3.12 14.81 2.56
N ASN A 299 -3.03 13.58 2.14
CA ASN A 299 -2.91 12.40 2.99
C ASN A 299 -1.61 12.41 3.80
N TYR A 300 -1.03 11.25 4.03
CA TYR A 300 0.24 11.21 4.75
C TYR A 300 1.40 11.92 4.01
N SER A 301 1.23 12.24 2.71
CA SER A 301 2.22 13.02 1.96
C SER A 301 2.56 14.38 2.61
N THR A 302 1.61 14.99 3.35
CA THR A 302 1.87 16.22 4.12
C THR A 302 2.80 16.00 5.32
N LEU A 303 2.96 14.75 5.76
CA LEU A 303 3.92 14.40 6.79
C LEU A 303 5.35 14.29 6.24
N PHE A 304 5.53 13.89 4.96
CA PHE A 304 6.82 13.41 4.46
C PHE A 304 7.37 14.18 3.26
N PHE A 305 6.55 14.89 2.45
CA PHE A 305 7.00 15.45 1.18
C PHE A 305 6.82 16.97 1.10
N TYR A 306 7.82 17.63 0.51
CA TYR A 306 7.82 19.07 0.26
C TYR A 306 6.88 19.47 -0.88
N GLY A 307 6.49 20.74 -0.91
CA GLY A 307 5.80 21.36 -2.02
C GLY A 307 4.36 20.90 -2.22
N ARG A 308 3.80 20.11 -1.31
CA ARG A 308 2.39 19.71 -1.38
C ARG A 308 1.52 20.91 -0.99
N ARG A 309 0.59 21.29 -1.87
CA ARG A 309 -0.33 22.38 -1.63
C ARG A 309 -1.51 21.89 -0.77
N GLY A 310 -1.94 22.70 0.19
CA GLY A 310 -3.14 22.45 0.98
C GLY A 310 -4.44 22.63 0.19
N PRO A 311 -5.61 22.34 0.80
CA PRO A 311 -6.92 22.56 0.19
C PRO A 311 -7.09 23.98 -0.34
N GLY A 312 -7.70 24.13 -1.53
CA GLY A 312 -7.92 25.45 -2.13
C GLY A 312 -6.68 26.16 -2.67
N GLY A 313 -5.57 25.46 -2.90
CA GLY A 313 -4.36 26.04 -3.49
C GLY A 313 -3.49 26.84 -2.51
N GLN A 314 -3.63 26.56 -1.20
CA GLN A 314 -2.78 27.14 -0.16
C GLN A 314 -1.28 26.94 -0.46
N ALA A 315 -0.43 27.80 0.15
CA ALA A 315 1.01 27.74 0.00
C ALA A 315 1.57 26.33 0.28
N PRO A 316 2.66 25.91 -0.40
CA PRO A 316 3.30 24.64 -0.16
C PRO A 316 3.63 24.48 1.32
N THR A 317 3.21 23.37 1.92
CA THR A 317 3.48 23.07 3.33
C THR A 317 4.87 22.44 3.47
N MET A 318 5.54 22.73 4.59
CA MET A 318 6.69 21.97 5.04
C MET A 318 6.20 20.62 5.59
N PRO A 319 6.90 19.51 5.33
CA PRO A 319 6.51 18.23 5.89
C PRO A 319 6.71 18.23 7.42
N TYR A 320 5.92 17.41 8.11
CA TYR A 320 6.07 17.26 9.57
C TYR A 320 7.40 16.58 9.93
N PHE A 321 7.79 15.54 9.21
CA PHE A 321 9.05 14.81 9.40
C PHE A 321 10.21 15.54 8.72
N ASP A 322 10.53 16.71 9.26
CA ASP A 322 11.62 17.58 8.83
C ASP A 322 12.27 18.23 10.05
N GLU A 323 13.61 18.28 10.08
CA GLU A 323 14.34 18.83 11.21
C GLU A 323 14.12 20.34 11.42
N ALA A 324 13.70 21.10 10.40
CA ALA A 324 13.35 22.50 10.54
C ALA A 324 12.20 22.72 11.55
N GLY A 325 11.37 21.69 11.80
CA GLY A 325 10.28 21.74 12.77
C GLY A 325 9.21 22.79 12.43
N LYS A 326 8.85 22.89 11.14
CA LYS A 326 7.87 23.87 10.62
C LYS A 326 6.60 23.24 10.06
N GLY A 327 6.54 21.92 9.98
CA GLY A 327 5.37 21.18 9.53
C GLY A 327 4.25 21.15 10.57
N GLY A 328 3.02 20.94 10.12
CA GLY A 328 1.83 20.81 10.97
C GLY A 328 1.23 19.39 10.91
N LEU A 329 0.33 19.10 11.85
CA LEU A 329 -0.38 17.82 11.93
C LEU A 329 -1.85 17.90 11.51
N GLN A 330 -2.46 19.10 11.51
CA GLN A 330 -3.91 19.26 11.42
C GLN A 330 -4.49 18.57 10.18
N THR A 331 -3.94 18.84 8.99
CA THR A 331 -4.47 18.29 7.73
C THR A 331 -4.41 16.76 7.70
N TRP A 332 -3.26 16.20 8.09
CA TRP A 332 -3.12 14.74 8.20
C TRP A 332 -4.07 14.16 9.25
N TYR A 333 -4.13 14.79 10.43
CA TYR A 333 -4.92 14.29 11.56
C TYR A 333 -6.40 14.19 11.23
N ASP A 334 -6.99 15.24 10.64
CA ASP A 334 -8.41 15.27 10.31
C ASP A 334 -8.78 14.17 9.32
N LEU A 335 -7.97 14.01 8.26
CA LEU A 335 -8.18 12.98 7.25
C LEU A 335 -7.94 11.56 7.80
N TYR A 336 -6.81 11.36 8.50
CA TYR A 336 -6.49 10.05 9.07
C TYR A 336 -7.53 9.62 10.11
N LYS A 337 -7.93 10.53 11.00
CA LYS A 337 -8.94 10.22 12.01
C LYS A 337 -10.28 9.81 11.39
N TYR A 338 -10.72 10.51 10.36
CA TYR A 338 -11.93 10.12 9.61
C TYR A 338 -11.84 8.72 9.05
N GLN A 339 -10.75 8.40 8.36
CA GLN A 339 -10.53 7.07 7.77
C GLN A 339 -10.39 5.99 8.85
N TYR A 340 -9.64 6.29 9.91
CA TYR A 340 -9.45 5.38 11.04
C TYR A 340 -10.77 5.05 11.75
N ASP A 341 -11.60 6.07 12.04
CA ASP A 341 -12.89 5.86 12.69
C ASP A 341 -13.85 5.05 11.79
N ALA A 342 -13.89 5.34 10.49
CA ALA A 342 -14.73 4.63 9.52
C ALA A 342 -14.31 3.17 9.32
N ALA A 343 -13.04 2.85 9.54
CA ALA A 343 -12.46 1.51 9.40
C ALA A 343 -12.78 0.58 10.58
N GLN A 344 -13.17 1.13 11.74
CA GLN A 344 -13.34 0.35 12.97
C GLN A 344 -14.30 -0.84 12.79
N GLY A 345 -13.81 -2.05 13.07
CA GLY A 345 -14.57 -3.30 12.93
C GLY A 345 -14.76 -3.78 11.49
N LYS A 346 -14.16 -3.13 10.49
CA LYS A 346 -14.27 -3.52 9.07
C LYS A 346 -12.96 -4.00 8.48
N GLY A 347 -11.84 -3.42 8.86
CA GLY A 347 -10.52 -3.72 8.32
C GLY A 347 -9.46 -2.75 8.81
N TYR A 348 -8.32 -2.66 8.10
CA TYR A 348 -7.20 -1.85 8.53
C TYR A 348 -6.88 -0.71 7.57
N VAL A 349 -6.56 0.45 8.14
CA VAL A 349 -5.96 1.58 7.42
C VAL A 349 -4.45 1.45 7.52
N CYS A 350 -3.77 1.33 6.37
CA CYS A 350 -2.35 1.06 6.31
C CYS A 350 -1.56 2.26 5.77
N MET A 351 -0.43 2.56 6.40
CA MET A 351 0.52 3.57 5.92
C MET A 351 1.84 2.88 5.58
N PRO A 352 2.21 2.82 4.27
CA PRO A 352 3.49 2.25 3.86
C PRO A 352 4.64 3.23 4.10
N SER A 353 5.87 2.71 4.30
CA SER A 353 7.08 3.55 4.39
C SER A 353 7.39 4.25 3.06
N GLY A 354 7.09 3.59 1.97
CA GLY A 354 7.20 4.02 0.58
C GLY A 354 6.49 3.03 -0.32
N ASN A 355 6.49 3.27 -1.63
CA ASN A 355 6.10 2.30 -2.65
C ASN A 355 6.73 2.64 -4.01
N HIS A 356 6.36 1.89 -5.05
CA HIS A 356 6.88 2.05 -6.41
C HIS A 356 6.31 3.26 -7.18
N ASP A 357 5.35 4.01 -6.62
CA ASP A 357 4.65 5.13 -7.27
C ASP A 357 4.96 6.50 -6.68
N PHE A 358 5.61 6.57 -5.51
CA PHE A 358 5.99 7.84 -4.90
C PHE A 358 7.37 7.78 -4.26
N ASN A 359 7.90 8.95 -3.90
CA ASN A 359 9.26 9.08 -3.40
C ASN A 359 9.53 8.18 -2.19
N ARG A 360 10.75 7.65 -2.12
CA ARG A 360 11.24 6.88 -0.98
C ARG A 360 11.25 7.72 0.29
N LEU A 361 11.26 7.02 1.43
CA LEU A 361 11.37 7.64 2.73
C LEU A 361 12.68 8.45 2.85
N CYS A 362 13.79 7.88 2.36
CA CYS A 362 15.08 8.57 2.27
C CYS A 362 15.13 9.44 1.02
N THR A 363 14.71 10.69 1.17
CA THR A 363 14.62 11.68 0.09
C THR A 363 14.97 13.06 0.62
N GLU A 364 14.84 14.06 -0.24
CA GLU A 364 15.07 15.47 0.06
C GLU A 364 14.58 15.88 1.46
N GLY A 365 15.44 16.48 2.27
CA GLY A 365 15.12 16.94 3.63
C GLY A 365 15.05 15.86 4.71
N ARG A 366 15.27 14.59 4.38
CA ARG A 366 15.28 13.49 5.34
C ARG A 366 16.23 12.39 4.87
N THR A 367 17.51 12.52 5.15
CA THR A 367 18.56 11.63 4.66
C THR A 367 19.42 11.01 5.75
N SER A 368 19.35 11.52 6.98
CA SER A 368 20.14 10.96 8.08
C SER A 368 19.49 9.71 8.69
N THR A 369 20.30 8.79 9.17
CA THR A 369 19.84 7.60 9.91
C THR A 369 18.93 7.97 11.09
N ALA A 370 19.20 9.09 11.77
CA ALA A 370 18.39 9.54 12.90
C ALA A 370 16.97 9.92 12.47
N GLU A 371 16.82 10.68 11.40
CA GLU A 371 15.52 11.08 10.85
C GLU A 371 14.71 9.87 10.36
N LEU A 372 15.39 8.92 9.68
CA LEU A 372 14.77 7.69 9.20
C LEU A 372 14.29 6.80 10.35
N LYS A 373 15.06 6.71 11.46
CA LYS A 373 14.63 5.99 12.66
C LYS A 373 13.37 6.58 13.27
N VAL A 374 13.25 7.91 13.31
CA VAL A 374 12.06 8.60 13.82
C VAL A 374 10.84 8.28 12.93
N ALA A 375 11.00 8.35 11.60
CA ALA A 375 9.93 8.02 10.65
C ALA A 375 9.52 6.54 10.74
N MET A 376 10.48 5.59 10.79
CA MET A 376 10.19 4.16 10.95
C MET A 376 9.51 3.85 12.29
N THR A 377 9.82 4.60 13.36
CA THR A 377 9.06 4.45 14.62
C THR A 377 7.59 4.77 14.41
N PHE A 378 7.28 5.84 13.69
CA PHE A 378 5.90 6.19 13.36
C PHE A 378 5.21 5.05 12.57
N PHE A 379 5.74 4.64 11.42
CA PHE A 379 5.12 3.60 10.59
C PHE A 379 4.90 2.28 11.33
N LEU A 380 5.89 1.83 12.10
CA LEU A 380 5.85 0.54 12.77
C LEU A 380 5.07 0.53 14.09
N THR A 381 4.64 1.70 14.59
CA THR A 381 3.85 1.81 15.82
C THR A 381 2.43 2.34 15.60
N MET A 382 2.09 2.82 14.40
CA MET A 382 0.72 3.17 14.04
C MET A 382 -0.18 1.91 13.99
N PRO A 383 -1.52 2.07 14.17
CA PRO A 383 -2.46 0.94 14.05
C PRO A 383 -2.52 0.42 12.60
N GLY A 384 -3.21 -0.71 12.42
CA GLY A 384 -3.29 -1.39 11.13
C GLY A 384 -2.04 -2.22 10.84
N VAL A 385 -1.87 -2.64 9.61
CA VAL A 385 -0.80 -3.51 9.14
C VAL A 385 0.29 -2.67 8.47
N PRO A 386 1.53 -2.68 8.96
CA PRO A 386 2.61 -1.90 8.35
C PRO A 386 3.15 -2.55 7.08
N PHE A 387 3.56 -1.70 6.13
CA PHE A 387 4.22 -2.08 4.89
C PHE A 387 5.58 -1.39 4.80
N ILE A 388 6.63 -2.17 4.64
CA ILE A 388 8.00 -1.69 4.40
C ILE A 388 8.29 -1.87 2.92
N TYR A 389 8.63 -0.80 2.22
CA TYR A 389 9.08 -0.88 0.84
C TYR A 389 10.55 -1.29 0.81
N TYR A 390 10.92 -2.24 -0.07
CA TYR A 390 12.27 -2.79 -0.11
C TYR A 390 13.34 -1.69 -0.17
N GLY A 391 14.38 -1.84 0.64
CA GLY A 391 15.47 -0.89 0.76
C GLY A 391 15.22 0.26 1.74
N ASP A 392 13.97 0.56 2.13
CA ASP A 392 13.71 1.61 3.12
C ASP A 392 14.29 1.23 4.50
N GLU A 393 14.43 -0.05 4.80
CA GLU A 393 15.04 -0.57 6.03
C GLU A 393 16.57 -0.33 6.13
N ILE A 394 17.23 -0.07 4.99
CA ILE A 394 18.65 0.34 4.97
C ILE A 394 18.80 1.83 4.63
N GLY A 395 17.70 2.55 4.40
CA GLY A 395 17.72 3.95 4.00
C GLY A 395 18.12 4.16 2.54
N LEU A 396 17.71 3.26 1.64
CA LEU A 396 17.93 3.39 0.20
C LEU A 396 17.36 4.73 -0.30
N LYS A 397 18.21 5.55 -0.91
CA LYS A 397 17.86 6.92 -1.32
C LYS A 397 17.01 6.95 -2.57
N GLN A 398 16.12 7.94 -2.66
CA GLN A 398 15.51 8.35 -3.92
C GLN A 398 16.60 8.80 -4.90
N ASN A 399 16.59 8.28 -6.13
CA ASN A 399 17.45 8.77 -7.20
C ASN A 399 16.66 9.63 -8.22
N PRO A 400 16.59 10.95 -8.05
CA PRO A 400 15.81 11.79 -8.94
C PRO A 400 16.40 11.90 -10.36
N ALA A 401 17.66 11.47 -10.55
CA ALA A 401 18.33 11.44 -11.85
C ALA A 401 18.12 10.11 -12.60
N ALA A 402 17.40 9.15 -12.03
CA ALA A 402 17.10 7.91 -12.73
C ALA A 402 16.27 8.20 -14.00
N PRO A 403 16.69 7.69 -15.17
CA PRO A 403 15.97 7.93 -16.41
C PRO A 403 14.59 7.28 -16.36
N PRO A 404 13.57 7.87 -17.00
CA PRO A 404 12.28 7.19 -17.18
C PRO A 404 12.49 5.85 -17.86
N THR A 405 11.96 4.80 -17.27
CA THR A 405 12.06 3.43 -17.76
C THR A 405 10.67 2.84 -17.83
N GLU A 406 10.28 2.27 -18.97
CA GLU A 406 9.02 1.54 -19.15
C GLU A 406 7.80 2.27 -18.54
N GLY A 407 7.51 3.47 -19.04
CA GLY A 407 6.36 4.25 -18.59
C GLY A 407 6.43 4.80 -17.16
N SER A 408 7.54 4.56 -16.43
CA SER A 408 7.68 5.00 -15.04
C SER A 408 7.58 6.52 -14.85
N GLY A 409 7.85 7.31 -15.89
CA GLY A 409 7.91 8.77 -15.77
C GLY A 409 8.90 9.20 -14.69
N GLY A 410 8.46 10.04 -13.75
CA GLY A 410 9.27 10.46 -12.59
C GLY A 410 9.41 9.40 -11.48
N ARG A 411 8.78 8.21 -11.62
CA ARG A 411 8.78 7.16 -10.61
C ARG A 411 10.03 6.26 -10.64
N ALA A 412 10.84 6.30 -11.72
CA ALA A 412 12.05 5.46 -11.83
C ALA A 412 12.97 5.60 -10.62
N GLY A 413 13.08 6.80 -10.06
CA GLY A 413 13.96 7.09 -8.92
C GLY A 413 13.60 6.37 -7.61
N CYS A 414 12.37 5.93 -7.42
CA CYS A 414 12.00 5.10 -6.27
C CYS A 414 12.12 3.59 -6.55
N ARG A 415 12.34 3.19 -7.80
CA ARG A 415 12.42 1.79 -8.26
C ARG A 415 13.87 1.32 -8.47
N ILE A 416 14.86 2.03 -7.94
CA ILE A 416 16.29 1.69 -8.11
C ILE A 416 16.62 0.35 -7.44
N PRO A 417 17.68 -0.34 -7.93
CA PRO A 417 18.07 -1.65 -7.41
C PRO A 417 18.45 -1.66 -5.94
N MET A 418 18.13 -2.78 -5.27
CA MET A 418 18.57 -3.06 -3.91
C MET A 418 20.10 -3.11 -3.83
N LEU A 419 20.67 -2.68 -2.72
CA LEU A 419 22.10 -2.63 -2.48
C LEU A 419 22.49 -3.65 -1.42
N TRP A 420 23.06 -4.80 -1.85
CA TRP A 420 23.35 -5.91 -0.95
C TRP A 420 24.73 -5.80 -0.28
N ASP A 421 25.77 -5.59 -1.06
CA ASP A 421 27.15 -5.67 -0.57
C ASP A 421 28.10 -4.71 -1.30
N GLY A 422 29.40 -4.84 -1.07
CA GLY A 422 30.44 -4.02 -1.69
C GLY A 422 30.94 -4.52 -3.06
N SER A 423 30.36 -5.58 -3.62
CA SER A 423 30.74 -6.11 -4.92
C SER A 423 30.19 -5.27 -6.08
N ASP A 424 30.53 -5.66 -7.32
CA ASP A 424 30.05 -5.03 -8.53
C ASP A 424 28.51 -5.01 -8.51
N ASN A 425 27.92 -3.90 -9.00
CA ASN A 425 26.49 -3.62 -8.94
C ASN A 425 25.88 -3.83 -7.53
N ALA A 426 26.69 -3.61 -6.49
CA ALA A 426 26.30 -3.79 -5.09
C ALA A 426 25.64 -5.15 -4.81
N GLY A 427 26.08 -6.23 -5.46
CA GLY A 427 25.55 -7.57 -5.31
C GLY A 427 24.13 -7.79 -5.87
N PHE A 428 23.56 -6.78 -6.53
CA PHE A 428 22.24 -6.89 -7.16
C PHE A 428 22.29 -7.81 -8.39
N SER A 429 23.33 -7.69 -9.22
CA SER A 429 23.46 -8.38 -10.50
C SER A 429 24.92 -8.59 -10.88
N THR A 430 25.19 -9.66 -11.63
CA THR A 430 26.49 -9.90 -12.27
C THR A 430 26.57 -9.35 -13.71
N ALA A 431 25.50 -8.71 -14.19
CA ALA A 431 25.47 -8.09 -15.52
C ALA A 431 26.47 -6.94 -15.61
N PRO A 432 26.91 -6.56 -16.84
CA PRO A 432 27.57 -5.29 -17.08
C PRO A 432 26.73 -4.10 -16.60
N ILE A 433 27.38 -3.06 -16.07
CA ILE A 433 26.69 -1.91 -15.46
C ILE A 433 25.69 -1.22 -16.41
N ASP A 434 25.97 -1.22 -17.70
CA ASP A 434 25.13 -0.63 -18.75
C ASP A 434 23.89 -1.46 -19.08
N LYS A 435 23.78 -2.67 -18.52
CA LYS A 435 22.63 -3.57 -18.66
C LYS A 435 21.68 -3.54 -17.46
N ILE A 436 22.06 -2.87 -16.38
CA ILE A 436 21.20 -2.77 -15.21
C ILE A 436 19.93 -2.00 -15.54
N TYR A 437 18.78 -2.59 -15.25
CA TYR A 437 17.43 -2.13 -15.60
C TYR A 437 17.16 -0.66 -15.24
N ILE A 438 17.51 -0.26 -14.02
CA ILE A 438 17.51 1.14 -13.56
C ILE A 438 18.85 1.40 -12.89
N PRO A 439 19.53 2.52 -13.19
CA PRO A 439 20.80 2.86 -12.54
C PRO A 439 20.68 2.91 -11.03
N GLN A 440 21.66 2.36 -10.34
CA GLN A 440 21.76 2.37 -8.89
C GLN A 440 21.99 3.78 -8.31
N ASP A 441 21.92 3.92 -6.99
CA ASP A 441 22.37 5.10 -6.27
C ASP A 441 23.85 5.36 -6.61
N PRO A 442 24.19 6.52 -7.18
CA PRO A 442 25.56 6.82 -7.59
C PRO A 442 26.48 7.20 -6.41
N ASP A 443 25.95 7.37 -5.19
CA ASP A 443 26.74 7.75 -4.03
C ASP A 443 27.75 6.65 -3.68
N PRO A 444 29.09 6.93 -3.71
CA PRO A 444 30.10 5.94 -3.39
C PRO A 444 30.03 5.45 -1.94
N ASP A 445 29.47 6.27 -1.05
CA ASP A 445 29.28 5.94 0.37
C ASP A 445 27.90 5.35 0.66
N ARG A 446 27.13 5.02 -0.38
CA ARG A 446 25.79 4.44 -0.26
C ARG A 446 25.74 3.28 0.73
N MET A 447 24.66 3.21 1.49
CA MET A 447 24.42 2.15 2.44
C MET A 447 24.09 0.85 1.70
N THR A 448 24.72 -0.25 2.09
CA THR A 448 24.38 -1.61 1.63
C THR A 448 23.87 -2.43 2.80
N VAL A 449 23.23 -3.56 2.50
CA VAL A 449 22.84 -4.52 3.56
C VAL A 449 24.05 -4.97 4.37
N GLU A 450 25.18 -5.31 3.71
CA GLU A 450 26.42 -5.71 4.36
C GLU A 450 26.95 -4.65 5.34
N LYS A 451 27.01 -3.38 4.92
CA LYS A 451 27.41 -2.26 5.80
C LYS A 451 26.42 -2.09 6.96
N ALA A 452 25.13 -2.22 6.69
CA ALA A 452 24.09 -2.09 7.70
C ALA A 452 24.10 -3.23 8.72
N GLU A 453 24.40 -4.46 8.29
CA GLU A 453 24.61 -5.61 9.20
C GLU A 453 25.83 -5.43 10.10
N ALA A 454 26.90 -4.84 9.60
CA ALA A 454 28.12 -4.61 10.36
C ALA A 454 27.99 -3.50 11.41
N ASP A 455 27.04 -2.58 11.28
CA ASP A 455 26.82 -1.49 12.24
C ASP A 455 25.61 -1.80 13.16
N PRO A 456 25.83 -2.12 14.44
CA PRO A 456 24.75 -2.40 15.39
C PRO A 456 23.81 -1.20 15.62
N ASN A 457 24.21 0.01 15.23
CA ASN A 457 23.42 1.22 15.32
C ASN A 457 22.73 1.58 14.00
N SER A 458 22.81 0.73 12.97
CA SER A 458 22.21 0.97 11.65
C SER A 458 20.68 1.12 11.72
N LEU A 459 20.11 1.64 10.66
CA LEU A 459 18.65 1.66 10.47
C LEU A 459 18.09 0.23 10.39
N LEU A 460 18.80 -0.69 9.75
CA LEU A 460 18.41 -2.11 9.60
C LEU A 460 18.17 -2.78 10.95
N HIS A 461 19.16 -2.71 11.87
CA HIS A 461 19.01 -3.27 13.20
C HIS A 461 17.89 -2.58 14.01
N TYR A 462 17.72 -1.28 13.79
CA TYR A 462 16.66 -0.53 14.43
C TYR A 462 15.26 -0.97 13.95
N VAL A 463 15.06 -1.13 12.65
CA VAL A 463 13.80 -1.64 12.05
C VAL A 463 13.50 -3.03 12.59
N ARG A 464 14.46 -3.94 12.60
CA ARG A 464 14.32 -5.27 13.21
C ARG A 464 13.88 -5.21 14.67
N SER A 465 14.45 -4.27 15.43
CA SER A 465 14.08 -4.10 16.84
C SER A 465 12.65 -3.59 17.01
N LEU A 466 12.19 -2.68 16.15
CA LEU A 466 10.81 -2.17 16.15
C LEU A 466 9.80 -3.25 15.73
N VAL A 467 10.09 -4.02 14.69
CA VAL A 467 9.24 -5.14 14.27
C VAL A 467 9.09 -6.15 15.40
N ARG A 468 10.20 -6.53 16.06
CA ARG A 468 10.17 -7.40 17.23
C ARG A 468 9.36 -6.80 18.38
N LEU A 469 9.56 -5.51 18.69
CA LEU A 469 8.81 -4.83 19.74
C LEU A 469 7.30 -4.84 19.45
N ARG A 470 6.92 -4.59 18.20
CA ARG A 470 5.53 -4.65 17.76
C ARG A 470 4.89 -6.01 17.99
N THR A 471 5.60 -7.11 17.75
CA THR A 471 5.07 -8.47 17.98
C THR A 471 5.02 -8.85 19.46
N GLN A 472 5.88 -8.27 20.31
CA GLN A 472 5.95 -8.55 21.73
C GLN A 472 4.99 -7.71 22.60
N VAL A 473 4.61 -6.53 22.11
CA VAL A 473 3.78 -5.55 22.84
C VAL A 473 2.42 -5.44 22.16
N LYS A 474 1.40 -6.07 22.76
CA LYS A 474 0.04 -6.11 22.20
C LYS A 474 -0.52 -4.72 21.88
N ALA A 475 -0.21 -3.73 22.72
CA ALA A 475 -0.62 -2.34 22.49
C ALA A 475 -0.04 -1.72 21.21
N LEU A 476 0.97 -2.33 20.58
CA LEU A 476 1.52 -1.88 19.28
C LEU A 476 0.98 -2.69 18.10
N GLY A 477 0.18 -3.75 18.33
CA GLY A 477 -0.41 -4.61 17.30
C GLY A 477 -1.43 -3.90 16.41
N ALA A 478 -1.89 -4.58 15.37
CA ALA A 478 -2.82 -4.01 14.39
C ALA A 478 -4.16 -3.59 15.01
N ASP A 479 -4.71 -4.44 15.89
CA ASP A 479 -6.01 -4.25 16.53
C ASP A 479 -6.00 -3.24 17.70
N ALA A 480 -4.82 -2.78 18.12
CA ALA A 480 -4.74 -1.84 19.23
C ALA A 480 -5.32 -0.48 18.85
N SER A 481 -6.13 0.08 19.73
CA SER A 481 -6.70 1.42 19.52
C SER A 481 -5.61 2.49 19.43
N TRP A 482 -5.95 3.57 18.76
CA TRP A 482 -5.09 4.73 18.58
C TRP A 482 -5.81 6.01 18.97
N ARG A 483 -5.08 6.92 19.60
CA ARG A 483 -5.58 8.25 19.95
C ARG A 483 -4.41 9.24 20.00
N LEU A 484 -4.53 10.37 19.32
CA LEU A 484 -3.60 11.47 19.50
C LEU A 484 -3.79 12.06 20.92
N VAL A 485 -2.71 12.19 21.66
CA VAL A 485 -2.70 12.70 23.04
C VAL A 485 -2.21 14.14 23.10
N SER A 486 -1.19 14.47 22.28
CA SER A 486 -0.72 15.84 22.14
C SER A 486 -1.76 16.71 21.42
N PRO A 487 -1.89 18.00 21.77
CA PRO A 487 -2.69 18.93 20.98
C PRO A 487 -2.18 19.01 19.54
N VAL A 488 -3.09 19.02 18.57
CA VAL A 488 -2.73 19.04 17.14
C VAL A 488 -2.05 20.34 16.71
N ASP A 489 -2.34 21.44 17.41
CA ASP A 489 -1.72 22.76 17.23
C ASP A 489 -0.36 22.92 17.93
N GLN A 490 0.07 21.91 18.71
CA GLN A 490 1.41 21.79 19.28
C GLN A 490 2.10 20.52 18.71
N PRO A 491 2.49 20.55 17.42
CA PRO A 491 2.86 19.33 16.71
C PRO A 491 4.18 18.68 17.19
N TYR A 492 5.02 19.41 17.96
CA TYR A 492 6.33 18.91 18.42
C TYR A 492 6.44 18.90 19.94
N PRO A 493 6.57 17.70 20.59
CA PRO A 493 6.49 16.38 19.99
C PRO A 493 5.04 15.95 19.75
N MET A 494 4.81 15.15 18.70
CA MET A 494 3.58 14.39 18.57
C MET A 494 3.60 13.26 19.60
N VAL A 495 2.51 13.12 20.36
CA VAL A 495 2.33 11.99 21.30
C VAL A 495 0.99 11.33 21.00
N TYR A 496 1.02 10.03 20.76
CA TYR A 496 -0.21 9.25 20.63
C TYR A 496 -0.19 8.02 21.53
N GLU A 497 -1.40 7.65 21.94
CA GLU A 497 -1.65 6.45 22.72
C GLU A 497 -1.98 5.28 21.81
N ARG A 498 -1.43 4.12 22.14
CA ARG A 498 -1.82 2.82 21.63
C ARG A 498 -2.28 1.97 22.83
N LYS A 499 -3.40 1.23 22.66
CA LYS A 499 -3.95 0.44 23.77
C LYS A 499 -4.63 -0.83 23.28
N GLN A 500 -4.35 -1.96 23.95
CA GLN A 500 -5.06 -3.21 23.76
C GLN A 500 -5.22 -3.94 25.10
N GLY A 501 -6.47 -4.12 25.53
CA GLY A 501 -6.77 -4.67 26.86
C GLY A 501 -6.18 -3.80 27.98
N ASN A 502 -5.33 -4.39 28.80
CA ASN A 502 -4.64 -3.70 29.91
C ASN A 502 -3.29 -3.11 29.50
N GLU A 503 -2.77 -3.44 28.32
CA GLU A 503 -1.52 -2.86 27.84
C GLU A 503 -1.77 -1.50 27.18
N ARG A 504 -0.93 -0.52 27.52
CA ARG A 504 -0.99 0.83 27.00
C ARG A 504 0.41 1.37 26.76
N CYS A 505 0.58 2.05 25.64
CA CYS A 505 1.83 2.71 25.28
C CYS A 505 1.58 4.17 24.86
N TYR A 506 2.49 5.06 25.23
CA TYR A 506 2.67 6.34 24.58
C TYR A 506 3.84 6.26 23.62
N VAL A 507 3.60 6.69 22.39
CA VAL A 507 4.65 6.88 21.37
C VAL A 507 4.88 8.37 21.20
N VAL A 508 6.12 8.79 21.37
CA VAL A 508 6.57 10.18 21.35
C VAL A 508 7.46 10.40 20.13
N ILE A 509 7.08 11.30 19.25
CA ILE A 509 7.75 11.55 17.96
C ILE A 509 8.18 13.02 17.90
N ASN A 510 9.48 13.25 17.82
CA ASN A 510 10.05 14.59 17.62
C ASN A 510 11.02 14.57 16.43
N PRO A 511 10.55 14.82 15.20
CA PRO A 511 11.44 14.93 14.03
C PRO A 511 12.20 16.26 13.98
N SER A 512 11.82 17.27 14.79
CA SER A 512 12.46 18.59 14.74
C SER A 512 13.90 18.57 15.27
N GLY A 513 14.75 19.44 14.73
CA GLY A 513 16.13 19.68 15.18
C GLY A 513 16.23 20.41 16.52
N LYS A 514 15.14 20.50 17.29
CA LYS A 514 15.09 21.15 18.60
C LYS A 514 14.59 20.18 19.68
N THR A 515 15.06 20.37 20.90
CA THR A 515 14.45 19.72 22.07
C THR A 515 12.98 20.13 22.15
N ALA A 516 12.09 19.15 22.23
CA ALA A 516 10.66 19.38 22.34
C ALA A 516 10.15 18.98 23.73
N GLN A 517 9.14 19.71 24.21
CA GLN A 517 8.52 19.46 25.50
C GLN A 517 7.01 19.56 25.38
N ILE A 518 6.31 18.67 26.07
CA ILE A 518 4.85 18.69 26.18
C ILE A 518 4.41 18.40 27.59
N LEU A 519 3.29 19.01 27.98
CA LEU A 519 2.58 18.72 29.23
C LEU A 519 1.29 17.96 28.88
N LEU A 520 1.16 16.75 29.38
CA LEU A 520 0.01 15.89 29.18
C LEU A 520 -0.87 15.85 30.44
N PRO A 521 -2.12 15.41 30.36
CA PRO A 521 -2.93 15.10 31.54
C PRO A 521 -2.19 14.16 32.49
N PRO A 522 -2.39 14.27 33.83
CA PRO A 522 -1.68 13.45 34.78
C PRO A 522 -2.10 11.99 34.70
N GLU A 523 -1.14 11.10 34.70
CA GLU A 523 -1.33 9.65 34.79
C GLU A 523 -1.08 9.15 36.22
N LYS A 524 -1.68 8.04 36.57
CA LYS A 524 -1.49 7.43 37.90
C LYS A 524 -0.20 6.65 38.02
N GLU A 525 0.27 6.12 36.88
CA GLU A 525 1.42 5.24 36.79
C GLU A 525 2.58 5.93 36.09
N THR A 526 3.79 5.62 36.51
CA THR A 526 5.01 6.04 35.81
C THR A 526 5.33 4.98 34.76
N PRO A 527 5.32 5.34 33.47
CA PRO A 527 5.58 4.35 32.42
C PRO A 527 7.07 3.99 32.32
N THR A 528 7.33 2.81 31.81
CA THR A 528 8.67 2.33 31.48
C THR A 528 9.01 2.64 30.03
N LEU A 529 10.20 3.18 29.79
CA LEU A 529 10.75 3.40 28.45
C LEU A 529 11.22 2.06 27.86
N ILE A 530 10.58 1.58 26.80
CA ILE A 530 10.79 0.25 26.25
C ILE A 530 11.44 0.23 24.87
N GLY A 531 11.53 1.39 24.19
CA GLY A 531 12.11 1.47 22.84
C GLY A 531 12.18 2.90 22.32
N GLY A 532 12.76 3.02 21.13
CA GLY A 532 12.89 4.30 20.43
C GLY A 532 14.32 4.64 20.01
N SER A 533 14.47 5.76 19.32
CA SER A 533 15.76 6.34 18.91
C SER A 533 15.88 7.73 19.55
N TYR A 534 16.65 7.84 20.64
CA TYR A 534 16.77 9.09 21.42
C TYR A 534 18.14 9.20 22.07
N LYS A 535 18.64 10.42 22.24
CA LYS A 535 19.79 10.70 23.11
C LYS A 535 19.32 10.89 24.55
N ASN A 536 18.28 11.68 24.76
CA ASN A 536 17.63 11.90 26.04
C ASN A 536 16.12 11.97 25.86
N CYS A 537 15.39 11.21 26.68
CA CYS A 537 13.94 11.32 26.81
C CYS A 537 13.57 11.15 28.28
N THR A 538 12.80 12.08 28.83
CA THR A 538 12.39 12.04 30.23
C THR A 538 10.87 12.16 30.35
N TYR A 539 10.30 11.36 31.25
CA TYR A 539 8.91 11.44 31.68
C TYR A 539 8.90 11.81 33.17
N ARG A 540 8.11 12.80 33.56
CA ARG A 540 8.07 13.27 34.94
C ARG A 540 6.65 13.68 35.34
N HIS A 541 6.17 13.19 36.48
CA HIS A 541 4.98 13.73 37.12
C HIS A 541 5.25 15.14 37.66
N THR A 542 4.36 16.06 37.40
CA THR A 542 4.39 17.43 37.90
C THR A 542 3.06 17.79 38.53
N ARG A 543 3.01 18.89 39.27
CA ARG A 543 1.73 19.39 39.85
C ARG A 543 0.69 19.78 38.81
N ARG A 544 1.10 20.04 37.56
CA ARG A 544 0.24 20.52 36.45
C ARG A 544 -0.11 19.40 35.45
N GLY A 545 0.46 18.21 35.57
CA GLY A 545 0.34 17.10 34.63
C GLY A 545 1.68 16.41 34.43
N ASP A 546 1.75 15.56 33.42
CA ASP A 546 2.95 14.77 33.11
C ASP A 546 3.76 15.43 32.01
N ALA A 547 5.00 15.78 32.33
CA ALA A 547 5.91 16.42 31.39
C ALA A 547 6.78 15.38 30.68
N ILE A 548 6.77 15.44 29.34
CA ILE A 548 7.71 14.70 28.51
C ILE A 548 8.66 15.71 27.86
N VAL A 549 9.97 15.46 27.98
CA VAL A 549 11.01 16.23 27.30
C VAL A 549 11.81 15.25 26.46
N ILE A 550 11.95 15.53 25.16
CA ILE A 550 12.65 14.66 24.20
C ILE A 550 13.65 15.47 23.37
N SER A 551 14.83 14.88 23.15
CA SER A 551 15.91 15.47 22.36
C SER A 551 15.52 15.69 20.89
N PRO A 552 16.32 16.50 20.14
CA PRO A 552 16.13 16.67 18.70
C PRO A 552 16.15 15.34 17.95
N VAL A 553 15.40 15.25 16.86
CA VAL A 553 15.35 14.12 15.92
C VAL A 553 15.31 12.78 16.68
N SER A 554 14.25 12.60 17.47
CA SER A 554 14.14 11.47 18.40
C SER A 554 12.71 10.92 18.45
N ALA A 555 12.63 9.63 18.77
CA ALA A 555 11.37 8.96 19.08
C ALA A 555 11.53 8.09 20.33
N ALA A 556 10.46 7.94 21.11
CA ALA A 556 10.47 7.12 22.34
C ALA A 556 9.13 6.39 22.50
N ILE A 557 9.18 5.20 23.08
CA ILE A 557 8.02 4.36 23.32
C ILE A 557 7.98 4.05 24.82
N TYR A 558 6.94 4.53 25.49
CA TYR A 558 6.68 4.30 26.90
C TYR A 558 5.55 3.28 27.08
N LYS A 559 5.72 2.30 27.97
CA LYS A 559 4.70 1.31 28.33
C LYS A 559 4.24 1.53 29.76
N PHE A 560 2.92 1.58 29.97
CA PHE A 560 2.24 1.62 31.26
C PHE A 560 1.87 0.23 31.73
#